data_309ce2c611b605417496ae8897e5c565
#
_entry.id   309ce2c611b605417496ae8897e5c565
#
_cell.length_a   1.000
_cell.length_b   1.000
_cell.length_c   1.000
_cell.angle_alpha   90.00
_cell.angle_beta   90.00
_cell.angle_gamma   90.00
#
_symmetry.space_group_name_H-M   'P 1'
#
loop_
_entity.id
_entity.type
_entity.pdbx_description
1 polymer ?
#
loop_
_entity_poly.entity_id
_entity_poly.type
_entity_poly.pdbx_seq_one_letter_code
_entity_poly.pdbx_strand_id
1 'polypeptide(L)' 'MLYYAVKSVDNKPVNKIYDDWDQCKIVVWGKKAVYKSFTDRRYAEKFIVNAPVRKEEFG' A
#
# COMPACT_ATOMS: atom_id res chain seq x y z
N MET A 1 -6.73 6.29 14.49
CA MET A 1 -5.99 5.09 14.08
C MET A 1 -5.58 5.21 12.63
N LEU A 2 -4.39 4.79 12.31
CA LEU A 2 -3.91 4.88 10.94
C LEU A 2 -3.90 3.52 10.26
N TYR A 3 -4.14 3.55 8.96
CA TYR A 3 -4.07 2.37 8.11
C TYR A 3 -2.95 2.60 7.11
N TYR A 4 -2.05 1.64 7.01
CA TYR A 4 -0.90 1.73 6.13
C TYR A 4 -1.13 0.84 4.92
N ALA A 5 -1.35 1.45 3.77
CA ALA A 5 -1.59 0.71 2.55
C ALA A 5 -0.26 0.51 1.84
N VAL A 6 0.18 -0.72 1.74
CA VAL A 6 1.42 -1.07 1.07
C VAL A 6 1.08 -1.60 -0.32
N LYS A 7 1.49 -0.85 -1.32
CA LYS A 7 1.20 -1.17 -2.70
C LYS A 7 2.21 -2.15 -3.27
N SER A 8 3.48 -1.87 -3.07
CA SER A 8 4.53 -2.75 -3.58
C SER A 8 5.76 -2.64 -2.70
N VAL A 9 6.59 -3.67 -2.76
CA VAL A 9 7.88 -3.71 -2.06
C VAL A 9 8.89 -4.32 -3.04
N ASP A 10 9.97 -3.59 -3.30
CA ASP A 10 11.03 -4.03 -4.21
C ASP A 10 10.46 -4.42 -5.58
N ASN A 11 9.52 -3.62 -6.07
CA ASN A 11 8.86 -3.80 -7.36
C ASN A 11 7.95 -5.02 -7.42
N LYS A 12 7.62 -5.60 -6.28
CA LYS A 12 6.69 -6.73 -6.21
C LYS A 12 5.38 -6.26 -5.59
N PRO A 13 4.25 -6.60 -6.17
CA PRO A 13 2.97 -6.17 -5.63
C PRO A 13 2.69 -6.84 -4.30
N VAL A 14 2.27 -6.04 -3.33
CA VAL A 14 1.90 -6.53 -2.00
C VAL A 14 0.41 -6.33 -1.78
N ASN A 15 -0.10 -5.14 -2.07
CA ASN A 15 -1.52 -4.78 -2.00
C ASN A 15 -2.16 -5.19 -0.68
N LYS A 16 -1.52 -4.78 0.41
CA LYS A 16 -2.02 -5.09 1.74
C LYS A 16 -2.20 -3.82 2.56
N ILE A 17 -3.12 -3.89 3.52
CA ILE A 17 -3.38 -2.81 4.45
C ILE A 17 -3.02 -3.30 5.84
N TYR A 18 -2.19 -2.52 6.52
CA TYR A 18 -1.79 -2.82 7.90
C TYR A 18 -2.37 -1.74 8.81
N ASP A 19 -2.88 -2.15 9.95
CA ASP A 19 -3.39 -1.21 10.96
C ASP A 19 -2.41 -1.04 12.12
N ASP A 20 -1.24 -1.63 12.01
CA ASP A 20 -0.21 -1.59 13.02
C ASP A 20 1.11 -1.24 12.35
N TRP A 21 1.71 -0.12 12.77
CA TRP A 21 2.97 0.31 12.18
C TRP A 21 4.08 -0.73 12.36
N ASP A 22 4.10 -1.41 13.50
CA ASP A 22 5.14 -2.41 13.74
C ASP A 22 5.10 -3.52 12.70
N GLN A 23 3.90 -3.92 12.28
CA GLN A 23 3.75 -4.93 11.23
C GLN A 23 4.15 -4.37 9.87
N CYS A 24 3.72 -3.15 9.58
CA CYS A 24 4.03 -2.51 8.31
C CYS A 24 5.53 -2.24 8.20
N LYS A 25 6.15 -1.81 9.28
CA LYS A 25 7.56 -1.48 9.30
C LYS A 25 8.43 -2.69 8.91
N ILE A 26 8.06 -3.86 9.39
CA ILE A 26 8.80 -5.08 9.07
C ILE A 26 8.80 -5.33 7.57
N VAL A 27 7.70 -5.01 6.92
CA VAL A 27 7.54 -5.25 5.50
C VAL A 27 8.29 -4.23 4.64
N VAL A 28 8.30 -2.97 5.07
CA VAL A 28 8.81 -1.88 4.22
C VAL A 28 10.19 -1.38 4.59
N TRP A 29 10.65 -1.64 5.78
CA TRP A 29 11.90 -1.06 6.27
C TRP A 29 13.10 -1.60 5.48
N GLY A 30 13.94 -0.66 5.03
CA GLY A 30 15.13 -1.03 4.29
C GLY A 30 14.86 -1.50 2.88
N LYS A 31 13.66 -1.29 2.38
CA LYS A 31 13.25 -1.75 1.05
C LYS A 31 12.64 -0.61 0.26
N LYS A 32 12.60 -0.76 -1.05
CA LYS A 32 11.92 0.20 -1.90
C LYS A 32 10.44 -0.10 -1.85
N ALA A 33 9.75 0.49 -0.91
CA ALA A 33 8.33 0.24 -0.72
C ALA A 33 7.51 1.44 -1.16
N VAL A 34 6.40 1.18 -1.81
CA VAL A 34 5.41 2.20 -2.13
C VAL A 34 4.25 2.00 -1.17
N TYR A 35 4.11 2.92 -0.24
CA TYR A 35 3.06 2.83 0.75
C TYR A 35 2.65 4.21 1.22
N LYS A 36 1.49 4.28 1.85
CA LYS A 36 0.97 5.54 2.36
C LYS A 36 0.04 5.26 3.53
N SER A 37 0.01 6.19 4.48
CA SER A 37 -0.89 6.07 5.62
C SER A 37 -2.19 6.84 5.37
N PHE A 38 -3.27 6.32 5.92
CA PHE A 38 -4.59 6.92 5.78
C PHE A 38 -5.30 6.84 7.13
N THR A 39 -6.18 7.80 7.39
CA THR A 39 -7.01 7.77 8.58
C THR A 39 -8.27 6.97 8.37
N ASP A 40 -8.59 6.64 7.12
CA ASP A 40 -9.80 5.90 6.77
C ASP A 40 -9.42 4.72 5.90
N ARG A 41 -9.86 3.53 6.30
CA ARG A 41 -9.54 2.31 5.58
C ARG A 41 -10.02 2.34 4.12
N ARG A 42 -11.14 3.00 3.85
CA ARG A 42 -11.66 3.05 2.49
C ARG A 42 -10.70 3.77 1.55
N TYR A 43 -10.04 4.80 2.03
CA TYR A 43 -9.04 5.49 1.22
C TYR A 43 -7.80 4.63 1.03
N ALA A 44 -7.44 3.86 2.04
CA ALA A 44 -6.32 2.94 1.92
C ALA A 44 -6.61 1.88 0.85
N GLU A 45 -7.83 1.37 0.81
CA GLU A 45 -8.23 0.40 -0.18
C GLU A 45 -8.22 1.00 -1.59
N LYS A 46 -8.67 2.24 -1.72
CA LYS A 46 -8.62 2.92 -3.01
C LYS A 46 -7.20 3.10 -3.51
N PHE A 47 -6.30 3.41 -2.61
CA PHE A 47 -4.91 3.57 -2.97
C PHE A 47 -4.34 2.29 -3.60
N ILE A 48 -4.67 1.16 -3.02
CA ILE A 48 -4.20 -0.13 -3.51
C ILE A 48 -4.87 -0.51 -4.82
N VAL A 49 -6.18 -0.36 -4.87
CA VAL A 49 -6.96 -0.79 -6.03
C VAL A 49 -6.67 0.07 -7.26
N ASN A 50 -6.53 1.35 -7.08
CA ASN A 50 -6.34 2.25 -8.21
C ASN A 50 -4.96 2.14 -8.83
N ALA A 51 -4.04 1.60 -8.10
CA ALA A 51 -2.67 1.57 -8.55
C ALA A 51 -2.48 0.81 -9.84
N PRO A 52 -2.94 -0.43 -9.94
CA PRO A 52 -2.70 -1.23 -11.13
C PRO A 52 -3.61 -0.87 -12.28
N VAL A 53 -4.68 -0.21 -11.99
CA VAL A 53 -5.64 0.04 -13.03
C VAL A 53 -5.16 1.04 -14.02
N ARG A 54 -4.36 1.67 -13.70
CA ARG A 54 -3.96 2.57 -14.57
C ARG A 54 -3.25 2.22 -15.61
N LYS A 55 -3.12 1.43 -15.98
CA LYS A 55 -2.47 1.01 -16.83
C LYS A 55 -2.86 0.31 -17.75
N GLU A 56 -3.38 0.08 -17.63
CA GLU A 56 -3.75 -0.47 -18.29
C GLU A 56 -4.59 -0.30 -18.88
N GLU A 57 -5.18 0.01 -18.70
CA GLU A 57 -6.00 0.28 -18.93
C GLU A 57 -6.10 0.92 -19.67
N PHE A 58 -5.78 1.15 -19.78
CA PHE A 58 -5.70 1.58 -20.24
C PHE A 58 -5.42 1.63 -20.81
N GLY A 59 -5.45 1.56 -20.80
CA GLY A 59 -5.28 1.53 -21.19
C GLY A 59 -5.32 1.50 -21.32
#